data_a0b6d0ba27f4d50eaa3925d0819fb0f1
#
_entry.id   a0b6d0ba27f4d50eaa3925d0819fb0f1
#
_cell.length_a   1.000
_cell.length_b   1.000
_cell.length_c   1.000
_cell.angle_alpha   90.00
_cell.angle_beta   90.00
_cell.angle_gamma   90.00
#
_symmetry.space_group_name_H-M   'P 1'
#
loop_
_entity.id
_entity.type
_entity.pdbx_description
1 polymer ?
#
loop_
_entity_poly.entity_id
_entity_poly.type
_entity_poly.pdbx_seq_one_letter_code
_entity_poly.pdbx_strand_id
1 'polypeptide(L)'
;MRNFVLAAGVVAALGMGALNASAAQSASLSGCMDMADQVKTALASNSDSPNYHEAVKEQGYGRQFCASGLYQNGVDHYAQALKLLGAQKT
;
A
#
# COMPACT_ATOMS: atom_id res chain seq x y z
N MET A 1 -0.68 0.96 -43.30
CA MET A 1 -0.59 0.98 -42.85
C MET A 1 -0.54 0.67 -41.98
N ARG A 2 -0.52 0.58 -41.78
CA ARG A 2 -0.43 0.46 -41.00
C ARG A 2 -0.64 0.53 -40.02
N ASN A 3 -0.84 0.65 -39.54
CA ASN A 3 -1.07 0.98 -38.58
C ASN A 3 -1.42 0.21 -37.76
N PHE A 4 -1.59 -0.27 -37.65
CA PHE A 4 -1.87 -0.78 -36.87
C PHE A 4 -1.41 -1.09 -36.02
N VAL A 5 -1.11 -1.20 -36.22
CA VAL A 5 -0.46 -1.27 -35.63
C VAL A 5 -0.60 -0.92 -34.63
N LEU A 6 -0.83 -0.52 -34.47
CA LEU A 6 -1.03 -0.02 -33.64
C LEU A 6 -1.46 -0.60 -32.75
N ALA A 7 -1.92 -0.88 -32.99
CA ALA A 7 -2.62 -1.55 -32.23
C ALA A 7 -1.88 -1.90 -31.24
N ALA A 8 -0.98 -2.06 -31.66
CA ALA A 8 -0.15 -2.25 -30.83
C ALA A 8 -0.42 -1.59 -29.63
N GLY A 9 -0.61 -0.50 -29.82
CA GLY A 9 -0.71 0.29 -28.74
C GLY A 9 -1.50 -0.33 -27.74
N VAL A 10 -2.36 -0.86 -28.16
CA VAL A 10 -3.16 -1.31 -27.29
C VAL A 10 -2.60 -2.07 -26.30
N VAL A 11 -1.82 -2.78 -26.63
CA VAL A 11 -1.28 -3.49 -25.73
C VAL A 11 -0.96 -2.78 -24.58
N ALA A 12 -0.58 -1.68 -24.72
CA ALA A 12 -0.21 -0.90 -23.62
C ALA A 12 -1.20 -1.08 -22.55
N ALA A 13 -2.35 -1.11 -22.90
CA ALA A 13 -3.33 -1.13 -21.90
C ALA A 13 -3.10 -2.26 -20.99
N LEU A 14 -2.50 -3.24 -21.45
CA LEU A 14 -2.31 -4.31 -20.65
C LEU A 14 -1.53 -3.95 -19.46
N GLY A 15 -0.73 -3.06 -19.60
CA GLY A 15 0.11 -2.70 -18.52
C GLY A 15 -0.71 -2.30 -17.35
N MET A 16 -1.83 -1.81 -17.62
CA MET A 16 -2.61 -1.36 -16.57
C MET A 16 -3.02 -2.48 -15.72
N GLY A 17 -3.25 -3.60 -16.26
CA GLY A 17 -3.67 -4.69 -15.47
C GLY A 17 -2.65 -5.01 -14.43
N ALA A 18 -1.44 -4.78 -14.72
CA ALA A 18 -0.42 -5.13 -13.78
C ALA A 18 -0.57 -4.34 -12.50
N LEU A 19 -1.00 -3.12 -12.63
CA LEU A 19 -1.13 -2.29 -11.46
C LEU A 19 -2.25 -2.82 -10.59
N ASN A 20 -3.29 -3.25 -11.21
CA ASN A 20 -4.40 -3.75 -10.44
C ASN A 20 -4.02 -5.01 -9.71
N ALA A 21 -3.20 -5.80 -10.32
CA ALA A 21 -2.81 -7.03 -9.69
C ALA A 21 -2.05 -6.72 -8.42
N SER A 22 -1.25 -5.69 -8.43
CA SER A 22 -0.51 -5.33 -7.24
C SER A 22 -1.44 -4.93 -6.14
N ALA A 23 -2.44 -4.19 -6.48
CA ALA A 23 -3.38 -3.75 -5.48
C ALA A 23 -4.08 -4.94 -4.86
N ALA A 24 -4.41 -5.89 -5.68
CA ALA A 24 -5.09 -7.05 -5.17
C ALA A 24 -4.22 -7.82 -4.21
N GLN A 25 -2.93 -7.87 -4.46
CA GLN A 25 -2.05 -8.57 -3.57
C GLN A 25 -1.97 -7.92 -2.21
N SER A 26 -2.17 -6.62 -2.16
CA SER A 26 -2.08 -5.92 -0.91
C SER A 26 -3.17 -6.35 0.07
N ALA A 27 -4.21 -6.94 -0.43
CA ALA A 27 -5.31 -7.34 0.41
C ALA A 27 -5.19 -8.76 0.92
N SER A 28 -3.98 -9.22 1.17
CA SER A 28 -3.75 -10.56 1.67
C SER A 28 -2.97 -10.50 2.96
N LEU A 29 -2.82 -11.62 3.61
CA LEU A 29 -2.01 -11.68 4.82
C LEU A 29 -0.58 -11.26 4.49
N SER A 30 -0.07 -11.71 3.37
CA SER A 30 1.28 -11.34 2.97
C SER A 30 1.39 -9.83 2.79
N GLY A 31 0.39 -9.23 2.18
CA GLY A 31 0.37 -7.79 2.01
C GLY A 31 0.31 -7.07 3.35
N CYS A 32 -0.44 -7.62 4.30
CA CYS A 32 -0.50 -7.05 5.64
C CYS A 32 0.87 -7.09 6.31
N MET A 33 1.58 -8.19 6.17
CA MET A 33 2.89 -8.32 6.78
C MET A 33 3.90 -7.37 6.17
N ASP A 34 3.85 -7.22 4.84
CA ASP A 34 4.75 -6.31 4.17
C ASP A 34 4.48 -4.88 4.60
N MET A 35 3.23 -4.50 4.68
CA MET A 35 2.88 -3.14 5.08
C MET A 35 3.23 -2.89 6.53
N ALA A 36 3.07 -3.91 7.37
CA ALA A 36 3.42 -3.77 8.78
C ALA A 36 4.90 -3.47 8.92
N ASP A 37 5.74 -4.14 8.13
CA ASP A 37 7.17 -3.90 8.18
C ASP A 37 7.51 -2.51 7.69
N GLN A 38 6.85 -2.04 6.64
CA GLN A 38 7.09 -0.70 6.13
C GLN A 38 6.74 0.35 7.17
N VAL A 39 5.61 0.15 7.86
CA VAL A 39 5.20 1.11 8.87
C VAL A 39 6.17 1.11 10.03
N LYS A 40 6.64 -0.06 10.42
CA LYS A 40 7.58 -0.16 11.53
C LYS A 40 8.86 0.61 11.18
N THR A 41 9.36 0.42 9.98
CA THR A 41 10.56 1.11 9.53
C THR A 41 10.34 2.62 9.47
N ALA A 42 9.19 3.02 8.94
CA ALA A 42 8.89 4.44 8.80
C ALA A 42 8.74 5.11 10.16
N LEU A 43 8.15 4.41 11.13
CA LEU A 43 8.03 4.98 12.47
C LEU A 43 9.40 5.17 13.10
N ALA A 44 10.29 4.20 12.90
CA ALA A 44 11.63 4.30 13.45
C ALA A 44 12.39 5.47 12.84
N SER A 45 12.18 5.72 11.55
CA SER A 45 12.90 6.79 10.86
C SER A 45 12.27 8.16 11.04
N ASN A 46 11.06 8.22 11.54
CA ASN A 46 10.34 9.48 11.67
C ASN A 46 9.81 9.69 13.07
N SER A 47 10.60 9.29 14.05
CA SER A 47 10.15 9.37 15.44
C SER A 47 9.87 10.79 15.92
N ASP A 48 10.41 11.77 15.24
CA ASP A 48 10.15 13.15 15.62
C ASP A 48 9.10 13.82 14.77
N SER A 49 8.39 13.04 13.98
CA SER A 49 7.33 13.59 13.15
C SER A 49 6.20 14.13 14.03
N PRO A 50 5.62 15.26 13.66
CA PRO A 50 4.47 15.78 14.41
C PRO A 50 3.27 14.86 14.33
N ASN A 51 3.25 13.95 13.35
CA ASN A 51 2.16 13.00 13.19
C ASN A 51 2.50 11.63 13.71
N TYR A 52 3.57 11.52 14.48
CA TYR A 52 4.04 10.21 14.96
C TYR A 52 2.96 9.47 15.75
N HIS A 53 2.34 10.14 16.70
CA HIS A 53 1.34 9.47 17.53
C HIS A 53 0.13 9.03 16.74
N GLU A 54 -0.26 9.84 15.77
CA GLU A 54 -1.39 9.50 14.94
C GLU A 54 -1.04 8.29 14.07
N ALA A 55 0.19 8.23 13.60
CA ALA A 55 0.64 7.10 12.79
C ALA A 55 0.67 5.83 13.62
N VAL A 56 1.03 5.93 14.89
CA VAL A 56 1.04 4.77 15.77
C VAL A 56 -0.37 4.24 15.96
N LYS A 57 -1.35 5.14 16.03
CA LYS A 57 -2.74 4.71 16.16
C LYS A 57 -3.16 3.95 14.90
N GLU A 58 -2.81 4.47 13.74
CA GLU A 58 -3.17 3.80 12.50
C GLU A 58 -2.48 2.45 12.40
N GLN A 59 -1.25 2.35 12.90
CA GLN A 59 -0.56 1.08 12.93
C GLN A 59 -1.34 0.07 13.77
N GLY A 60 -1.87 0.51 14.90
CA GLY A 60 -2.65 -0.35 15.78
C GLY A 60 -3.91 -0.86 15.10
N TYR A 61 -4.61 0.03 14.38
CA TYR A 61 -5.79 -0.37 13.64
C TYR A 61 -5.42 -1.37 12.55
N GLY A 62 -4.34 -1.09 11.83
CA GLY A 62 -3.89 -2.00 10.79
C GLY A 62 -3.64 -3.39 11.33
N ARG A 63 -2.99 -3.45 12.49
CA ARG A 63 -2.67 -4.72 13.09
C ARG A 63 -3.94 -5.46 13.50
N GLN A 64 -4.89 -4.77 14.08
CA GLN A 64 -6.12 -5.40 14.49
C GLN A 64 -6.92 -5.96 13.32
N PHE A 65 -7.07 -5.19 12.28
CA PHE A 65 -7.81 -5.64 11.11
C PHE A 65 -7.11 -6.80 10.42
N CYS A 66 -5.79 -6.71 10.28
CA CYS A 66 -5.06 -7.80 9.65
C CYS A 66 -5.16 -9.09 10.48
N ALA A 67 -5.12 -8.95 11.80
CA ALA A 67 -5.24 -10.12 12.66
C ALA A 67 -6.62 -10.74 12.60
N SER A 68 -7.61 -9.94 12.23
CA SER A 68 -8.98 -10.42 12.13
C SER A 68 -9.32 -10.95 10.73
N GLY A 69 -8.36 -10.96 9.84
CA GLY A 69 -8.61 -11.41 8.47
C GLY A 69 -9.21 -10.35 7.57
N LEU A 70 -9.35 -9.13 8.06
CA LEU A 70 -9.88 -8.04 7.26
C LEU A 70 -8.70 -7.33 6.63
N TYR A 71 -8.05 -8.01 5.70
CA TYR A 71 -6.77 -7.56 5.16
C TYR A 71 -6.82 -6.21 4.45
N GLN A 72 -7.86 -5.97 3.68
CA GLN A 72 -7.94 -4.71 2.97
C GLN A 72 -8.01 -3.54 3.97
N ASN A 73 -8.82 -3.71 5.02
CA ASN A 73 -8.93 -2.68 6.03
C ASN A 73 -7.59 -2.48 6.73
N GLY A 74 -6.90 -3.57 7.01
CA GLY A 74 -5.60 -3.49 7.66
C GLY A 74 -4.59 -2.75 6.82
N VAL A 75 -4.51 -3.10 5.54
CA VAL A 75 -3.58 -2.46 4.63
C VAL A 75 -3.91 -0.98 4.49
N ASP A 76 -5.19 -0.63 4.46
CA ASP A 76 -5.59 0.77 4.33
C ASP A 76 -5.12 1.59 5.52
N HIS A 77 -5.23 1.03 6.73
CA HIS A 77 -4.77 1.76 7.91
C HIS A 77 -3.26 1.86 7.95
N TYR A 78 -2.56 0.82 7.54
CA TYR A 78 -1.11 0.90 7.44
C TYR A 78 -0.69 1.96 6.43
N ALA A 79 -1.39 2.02 5.28
CA ALA A 79 -1.08 3.02 4.27
C ALA A 79 -1.29 4.42 4.84
N GLN A 80 -2.33 4.59 5.66
CA GLN A 80 -2.59 5.87 6.28
C GLN A 80 -1.44 6.25 7.23
N ALA A 81 -0.91 5.28 7.95
CA ALA A 81 0.22 5.53 8.83
C ALA A 81 1.42 6.03 8.04
N LEU A 82 1.70 5.38 6.91
CA LEU A 82 2.82 5.80 6.07
C LEU A 82 2.61 7.20 5.54
N LYS A 83 1.38 7.51 5.16
CA LYS A 83 1.07 8.82 4.64
C LYS A 83 1.29 9.89 5.70
N LEU A 84 0.86 9.62 6.92
CA LEU A 84 1.04 10.56 8.02
C LEU A 84 2.51 10.84 8.29
N LEU A 85 3.35 9.86 8.07
CA LEU A 85 4.77 10.01 8.30
C LEU A 85 5.50 10.55 7.07
N GLY A 86 4.78 10.75 5.98
CA GLY A 86 5.40 11.23 4.75
C GLY A 86 6.28 10.18 4.09
N ALA A 87 6.08 8.93 4.45
CA ALA A 87 6.90 7.84 3.94
C ALA A 87 6.30 7.10 2.77
N GLN A 88 5.03 7.35 2.48
CA GLN A 88 4.40 6.68 1.37
C GLN A 88 4.75 7.33 0.05
N LYS A 89 5.19 6.52 -0.91
CA LYS A 89 5.52 7.05 -2.20
C LYS A 89 4.36 6.84 -3.11
N THR A 90 4.06 7.74 -3.94
CA THR A 90 2.93 7.56 -4.83
C THR A 90 3.32 7.08 -6.18
#